data_34e0157ab48bd005e8c832c7184ed93f
#
_entry.id   34e0157ab48bd005e8c832c7184ed93f
#
_cell.length_a   1.000
_cell.length_b   1.000
_cell.length_c   1.000
_cell.angle_alpha   90.00
_cell.angle_beta   90.00
_cell.angle_gamma   90.00
#
_symmetry.space_group_name_H-M   'P 1'
#
loop_
_entity.id
_entity.type
_entity.pdbx_description
1 polymer ?
#
loop_
_entity_poly.entity_id
_entity_poly.type
_entity_poly.pdbx_seq_one_letter_code
_entity_poly.pdbx_strand_id
1 'polypeptide(L)'
;MLRKHLFSMIALASVLAIHVQGQGRSWDNQVLQAAALIKVNPEAAEDAFETLLKGENKKNVALLVDIGEAYLKVGDAETAQEYADRAKEVNRKFADAYVLSGDVAIARKDVNRASSEYNQAIYFDEDCSEAYLKYADVYQWVNPQLSIEMLERLEQKIPNDPRVDRQLGEIYYGMGEYGKAIEAYGEYMETSTPEVKDYTRYATLLYLNKAFYESLQSVNKGLKMDADNLVLKRLLMYNQYELGNYDAGLAEASVFFTDTDSTEWVYLDHVYYGRLLRQKQQYDDALVQFEKALALDNTQTHVYQDISMVYEAKQDYPKAIQAFRDYMEAERDAADVGRLFLYGRLNYYAAANSILKDFQTDYLAEADAAFARVMEYAPENYLGSFWRARTNSLRDPETIEGLAKPYYEEALAIFEQKPGTSVPLVVECLSYLGYYYFVQEDYPKSKEFWTRILTIDPENETAKAALDGMK
;
A
#
# COMPACT_ATOMS: atom_id res chain seq x y z
N MET A 1 -4.37 29.06 49.78
CA MET A 1 -3.81 29.32 48.46
C MET A 1 -2.54 28.52 48.11
N LEU A 2 -1.91 27.81 49.03
CA LEU A 2 -0.64 27.08 48.78
C LEU A 2 -0.81 25.67 48.15
N ARG A 3 -2.03 25.13 48.08
CA ARG A 3 -2.24 23.77 47.53
C ARG A 3 -2.52 23.70 45.99
N LYS A 4 -2.79 24.82 45.35
CA LYS A 4 -3.02 24.88 43.88
C LYS A 4 -1.71 25.00 43.07
N HIS A 5 -0.62 25.46 43.64
CA HIS A 5 0.66 25.60 42.94
C HIS A 5 1.49 24.31 42.95
N LEU A 6 1.25 23.36 43.87
CA LEU A 6 1.99 22.09 43.92
C LEU A 6 1.53 21.08 42.83
N PHE A 7 0.27 21.12 42.39
CA PHE A 7 -0.25 20.25 41.36
C PHE A 7 0.13 20.68 39.93
N SER A 8 0.44 21.96 39.74
CA SER A 8 0.91 22.50 38.44
C SER A 8 2.37 22.13 38.15
N MET A 9 3.19 21.92 39.17
CA MET A 9 4.61 21.55 39.00
C MET A 9 4.82 20.06 38.69
N ILE A 10 3.90 19.18 39.07
CA ILE A 10 4.02 17.73 38.86
C ILE A 10 3.55 17.33 37.44
N ALA A 11 2.66 18.08 36.84
CA ALA A 11 2.14 17.79 35.49
C ALA A 11 3.12 18.20 34.36
N LEU A 12 4.10 19.06 34.59
CA LEU A 12 5.11 19.45 33.58
C LEU A 12 6.37 18.55 33.60
N ALA A 13 6.56 17.74 34.61
CA ALA A 13 7.74 16.85 34.72
C ALA A 13 7.61 15.54 33.92
N SER A 14 6.42 15.20 33.41
CA SER A 14 6.18 13.92 32.75
C SER A 14 6.30 13.94 31.20
N VAL A 15 6.65 15.08 30.59
CA VAL A 15 6.73 15.22 29.12
C VAL A 15 8.18 15.25 28.59
N LEU A 16 9.20 15.23 29.45
CA LEU A 16 10.61 15.37 29.06
C LEU A 16 11.49 14.16 29.44
N ALA A 17 10.98 12.94 29.28
CA ALA A 17 11.85 11.76 29.25
C ALA A 17 12.34 11.54 27.82
N ILE A 18 13.28 12.37 27.36
CA ILE A 18 14.03 12.07 26.14
C ILE A 18 15.19 11.16 26.56
N HIS A 19 15.17 9.93 26.06
CA HIS A 19 16.29 9.00 26.16
C HIS A 19 17.47 9.56 25.35
N VAL A 20 18.41 10.19 26.04
CA VAL A 20 19.78 10.39 25.56
C VAL A 20 20.54 9.12 25.94
N GLN A 21 20.70 8.19 25.00
CA GLN A 21 21.69 7.11 25.12
C GLN A 21 23.08 7.67 24.80
N GLY A 22 23.71 8.27 25.79
CA GLY A 22 25.11 8.63 25.87
C GLY A 22 25.43 8.80 27.35
N GLN A 23 26.66 8.58 27.79
CA GLN A 23 27.05 8.89 29.16
C GLN A 23 26.71 10.37 29.45
N GLY A 24 25.67 10.60 30.27
CA GLY A 24 25.12 11.93 30.52
C GLY A 24 26.22 12.90 30.94
N ARG A 25 26.28 14.09 30.34
CA ARG A 25 27.23 15.16 30.69
C ARG A 25 26.89 15.65 32.09
N SER A 26 27.89 16.08 32.84
CA SER A 26 27.72 16.48 34.24
C SER A 26 26.74 17.64 34.48
N TRP A 27 26.35 18.37 33.40
CA TRP A 27 25.40 19.50 33.43
C TRP A 27 24.03 19.21 32.82
N ASP A 28 23.79 18.04 32.25
CA ASP A 28 22.53 17.72 31.51
C ASP A 28 21.27 18.00 32.35
N ASN A 29 21.25 17.56 33.62
CA ASN A 29 20.11 17.83 34.51
C ASN A 29 19.89 19.32 34.77
N GLN A 30 20.98 20.10 34.87
CA GLN A 30 20.92 21.54 35.13
C GLN A 30 20.44 22.29 33.89
N VAL A 31 20.87 21.88 32.68
CA VAL A 31 20.39 22.43 31.42
C VAL A 31 18.88 22.11 31.26
N LEU A 32 18.44 20.89 31.56
CA LEU A 32 17.01 20.53 31.51
C LEU A 32 16.17 21.35 32.50
N GLN A 33 16.64 21.57 33.72
CA GLN A 33 15.95 22.40 34.70
C GLN A 33 15.84 23.86 34.26
N ALA A 34 16.91 24.43 33.73
CA ALA A 34 16.92 25.80 33.22
C ALA A 34 16.03 25.91 31.95
N ALA A 35 16.08 24.93 31.05
CA ALA A 35 15.25 24.87 29.84
C ALA A 35 13.75 24.89 30.15
N ALA A 36 13.32 24.21 31.23
CA ALA A 36 11.94 24.22 31.67
C ALA A 36 11.42 25.63 32.07
N LEU A 37 12.34 26.54 32.41
CA LEU A 37 12.01 27.91 32.76
C LEU A 37 11.89 28.85 31.56
N ILE A 38 12.45 28.54 30.40
CA ILE A 38 12.53 29.46 29.26
C ILE A 38 11.17 30.09 28.92
N LYS A 39 10.09 29.28 28.88
CA LYS A 39 8.73 29.79 28.58
C LYS A 39 7.98 30.35 29.77
N VAL A 40 8.35 30.00 31.00
CA VAL A 40 7.62 30.33 32.24
C VAL A 40 8.23 31.54 32.93
N ASN A 41 9.54 31.61 32.96
CA ASN A 41 10.33 32.71 33.57
C ASN A 41 11.66 32.85 32.83
N PRO A 42 11.69 33.57 31.68
CA PRO A 42 12.89 33.70 30.84
C PRO A 42 14.12 34.28 31.58
N GLU A 43 13.92 35.27 32.45
CA GLU A 43 14.99 35.86 33.21
C GLU A 43 15.66 34.81 34.16
N ALA A 44 14.86 33.99 34.83
CA ALA A 44 15.40 32.95 35.69
C ALA A 44 16.10 31.83 34.89
N ALA A 45 15.65 31.55 33.66
CA ALA A 45 16.32 30.61 32.75
C ALA A 45 17.71 31.15 32.35
N GLU A 46 17.77 32.41 31.92
CA GLU A 46 19.02 33.08 31.54
C GLU A 46 20.02 33.12 32.71
N ASP A 47 19.58 33.54 33.90
CA ASP A 47 20.41 33.55 35.11
C ASP A 47 20.94 32.14 35.45
N ALA A 48 20.13 31.11 35.28
CA ALA A 48 20.53 29.72 35.50
C ALA A 48 21.61 29.29 34.49
N PHE A 49 21.41 29.56 33.19
CA PHE A 49 22.39 29.25 32.15
C PHE A 49 23.68 30.04 32.31
N GLU A 50 23.60 31.33 32.59
CA GLU A 50 24.80 32.14 32.86
C GLU A 50 25.53 31.67 34.14
N THR A 51 24.81 31.11 35.11
CA THR A 51 25.45 30.51 36.29
C THR A 51 26.18 29.23 35.95
N LEU A 52 25.63 28.39 35.05
CA LEU A 52 26.29 27.19 34.52
C LEU A 52 27.57 27.54 33.73
N LEU A 53 27.59 28.68 33.06
CA LEU A 53 28.72 29.17 32.25
C LEU A 53 29.79 29.93 33.08
N LYS A 54 29.78 29.82 34.42
CA LYS A 54 30.82 30.40 35.27
C LYS A 54 31.97 29.43 35.53
N GLY A 55 33.12 29.98 36.02
CA GLY A 55 34.27 29.17 36.38
C GLY A 55 34.89 28.40 35.23
N GLU A 56 35.03 27.09 35.40
CA GLU A 56 35.65 26.19 34.42
C GLU A 56 34.78 26.04 33.14
N ASN A 57 33.48 26.24 33.27
CA ASN A 57 32.55 26.12 32.15
C ASN A 57 32.48 27.36 31.25
N LYS A 58 33.18 28.44 31.57
CA LYS A 58 33.10 29.70 30.79
C LYS A 58 33.44 29.55 29.31
N LYS A 59 34.25 28.56 28.97
CA LYS A 59 34.66 28.24 27.57
C LYS A 59 34.27 26.83 27.17
N ASN A 60 33.27 26.27 27.82
CA ASN A 60 32.79 24.92 27.50
C ASN A 60 31.87 24.98 26.28
N VAL A 61 32.42 24.63 25.12
CA VAL A 61 31.73 24.72 23.83
C VAL A 61 30.54 23.78 23.74
N ALA A 62 30.63 22.59 24.36
CA ALA A 62 29.53 21.63 24.35
C ALA A 62 28.34 22.12 25.17
N LEU A 63 28.60 22.73 26.34
CA LEU A 63 27.55 23.35 27.15
C LEU A 63 26.87 24.53 26.43
N LEU A 64 27.64 25.34 25.68
CA LEU A 64 27.07 26.43 24.88
C LEU A 64 26.12 25.86 23.82
N VAL A 65 26.47 24.76 23.16
CA VAL A 65 25.60 24.10 22.18
C VAL A 65 24.35 23.54 22.85
N ASP A 66 24.48 22.81 23.96
CA ASP A 66 23.36 22.25 24.72
C ASP A 66 22.34 23.33 25.16
N ILE A 67 22.82 24.50 25.57
CA ILE A 67 21.97 25.66 25.91
C ILE A 67 21.28 26.19 24.64
N GLY A 68 21.99 26.36 23.53
CA GLY A 68 21.42 26.80 22.26
C GLY A 68 20.35 25.84 21.76
N GLU A 69 20.55 24.53 21.86
CA GLU A 69 19.55 23.52 21.56
C GLU A 69 18.28 23.64 22.43
N ALA A 70 18.47 23.96 23.73
CA ALA A 70 17.33 24.16 24.62
C ALA A 70 16.47 25.35 24.20
N TYR A 71 17.06 26.45 23.76
CA TYR A 71 16.33 27.60 23.20
C TYR A 71 15.67 27.26 21.87
N LEU A 72 16.35 26.53 20.99
CA LEU A 72 15.79 26.11 19.72
C LEU A 72 14.55 25.20 19.89
N LYS A 73 14.58 24.27 20.84
CA LYS A 73 13.45 23.38 21.18
C LYS A 73 12.18 24.14 21.61
N VAL A 74 12.33 25.32 22.19
CA VAL A 74 11.18 26.15 22.56
C VAL A 74 10.77 27.15 21.47
N GLY A 75 11.49 27.15 20.33
CA GLY A 75 11.23 27.99 19.16
C GLY A 75 11.99 29.33 19.16
N ASP A 76 12.89 29.55 20.10
CA ASP A 76 13.74 30.76 20.14
C ASP A 76 15.01 30.54 19.29
N ALA A 77 14.84 30.68 17.99
CA ALA A 77 15.91 30.54 17.02
C ALA A 77 16.93 31.69 17.02
N GLU A 78 16.60 32.83 17.63
CA GLU A 78 17.51 33.95 17.73
C GLU A 78 18.56 33.70 18.82
N THR A 79 18.13 33.44 20.04
CA THR A 79 19.00 33.08 21.16
C THR A 79 19.80 31.80 20.86
N ALA A 80 19.19 30.81 20.22
CA ALA A 80 19.91 29.60 19.83
C ALA A 80 21.09 29.90 18.88
N GLN A 81 20.92 30.82 17.92
CA GLN A 81 22.02 31.26 17.03
C GLN A 81 23.12 32.00 17.81
N GLU A 82 22.76 32.82 18.75
CA GLU A 82 23.77 33.53 19.58
C GLU A 82 24.65 32.51 20.33
N TYR A 83 24.08 31.46 20.90
CA TYR A 83 24.85 30.42 21.58
C TYR A 83 25.72 29.61 20.61
N ALA A 84 25.23 29.32 19.41
CA ALA A 84 26.03 28.69 18.37
C ALA A 84 27.22 29.53 17.95
N ASP A 85 27.01 30.84 17.79
CA ASP A 85 28.07 31.78 17.42
C ASP A 85 29.10 31.93 18.56
N ARG A 86 28.67 32.01 19.82
CA ARG A 86 29.55 31.97 21.01
C ARG A 86 30.39 30.69 21.04
N ALA A 87 29.80 29.53 20.72
CA ALA A 87 30.53 28.27 20.64
C ALA A 87 31.61 28.31 19.54
N LYS A 88 31.27 28.83 18.35
CA LYS A 88 32.21 29.02 17.22
C LYS A 88 33.31 30.01 17.54
N GLU A 89 33.04 31.08 18.33
CA GLU A 89 34.06 32.02 18.80
C GLU A 89 35.08 31.35 19.74
N VAL A 90 34.61 30.47 20.63
CA VAL A 90 35.49 29.73 21.55
C VAL A 90 36.29 28.67 20.82
N ASN A 91 35.65 27.90 19.94
CA ASN A 91 36.32 26.89 19.13
C ASN A 91 35.72 26.86 17.71
N ARG A 92 36.43 27.46 16.76
CA ARG A 92 36.00 27.55 15.35
C ARG A 92 35.90 26.21 14.64
N LYS A 93 36.39 25.11 15.23
CA LYS A 93 36.36 23.76 14.60
C LYS A 93 35.39 22.83 15.34
N PHE A 94 34.58 23.33 16.26
CA PHE A 94 33.63 22.49 16.97
C PHE A 94 32.41 22.22 16.10
N ALA A 95 32.30 21.00 15.55
CA ALA A 95 31.32 20.61 14.58
C ALA A 95 29.88 20.83 15.06
N ASP A 96 29.57 20.47 16.32
CA ASP A 96 28.22 20.58 16.87
C ASP A 96 27.67 22.03 16.84
N ALA A 97 28.54 23.03 16.92
CA ALA A 97 28.13 24.44 16.82
C ALA A 97 27.64 24.81 15.42
N TYR A 98 28.18 24.15 14.40
CA TYR A 98 27.69 24.26 13.01
C TYR A 98 26.43 23.45 12.80
N VAL A 99 26.30 22.27 13.41
CA VAL A 99 25.07 21.50 13.43
C VAL A 99 23.93 22.33 14.01
N LEU A 100 24.12 22.95 15.19
CA LEU A 100 23.13 23.83 15.80
C LEU A 100 22.77 25.02 14.90
N SER A 101 23.76 25.67 14.26
CA SER A 101 23.46 26.74 13.29
C SER A 101 22.65 26.27 12.08
N GLY A 102 22.92 25.05 11.63
CA GLY A 102 22.12 24.40 10.58
C GLY A 102 20.68 24.16 11.03
N ASP A 103 20.47 23.68 12.26
CA ASP A 103 19.13 23.46 12.83
C ASP A 103 18.36 24.78 12.99
N VAL A 104 19.07 25.85 13.41
CA VAL A 104 18.51 27.22 13.46
C VAL A 104 18.07 27.66 12.05
N ALA A 105 18.88 27.40 11.03
CA ALA A 105 18.53 27.72 9.65
C ALA A 105 17.30 26.95 9.17
N ILE A 106 17.15 25.66 9.52
CA ILE A 106 15.94 24.88 9.27
C ILE A 106 14.72 25.50 9.94
N ALA A 107 14.82 25.86 11.22
CA ALA A 107 13.73 26.53 11.94
C ALA A 107 13.30 27.85 11.27
N ARG A 108 14.23 28.54 10.60
CA ARG A 108 14.00 29.76 9.81
C ARG A 108 13.62 29.49 8.35
N LYS A 109 13.48 28.21 7.97
CA LYS A 109 13.19 27.76 6.59
C LYS A 109 14.27 28.15 5.55
N ASP A 110 15.49 28.32 5.99
CA ASP A 110 16.65 28.62 5.12
C ASP A 110 17.46 27.34 4.86
N VAL A 111 16.97 26.55 3.91
CA VAL A 111 17.54 25.24 3.52
C VAL A 111 18.98 25.38 3.01
N ASN A 112 19.28 26.46 2.25
CA ASN A 112 20.61 26.67 1.70
C ASN A 112 21.64 26.97 2.80
N ARG A 113 21.28 27.76 3.79
CA ARG A 113 22.12 28.01 4.93
C ARG A 113 22.29 26.75 5.79
N ALA A 114 21.21 26.00 6.03
CA ALA A 114 21.27 24.75 6.78
C ALA A 114 22.29 23.77 6.17
N SER A 115 22.18 23.50 4.87
CA SER A 115 23.11 22.60 4.18
C SER A 115 24.55 23.10 4.19
N SER A 116 24.77 24.40 4.09
CA SER A 116 26.11 25.00 4.20
C SER A 116 26.71 24.78 5.59
N GLU A 117 25.92 24.98 6.64
CA GLU A 117 26.39 24.81 8.05
C GLU A 117 26.66 23.31 8.34
N TYR A 118 25.80 22.37 7.88
CA TYR A 118 26.07 20.94 8.05
C TYR A 118 27.32 20.50 7.27
N ASN A 119 27.57 21.01 6.07
CA ASN A 119 28.81 20.77 5.34
C ASN A 119 30.03 21.30 6.09
N GLN A 120 29.92 22.44 6.74
CA GLN A 120 31.00 22.98 7.58
C GLN A 120 31.27 22.09 8.81
N ALA A 121 30.21 21.53 9.42
CA ALA A 121 30.38 20.58 10.51
C ALA A 121 31.16 19.34 10.05
N ILE A 122 30.76 18.74 8.90
CA ILE A 122 31.45 17.60 8.30
C ILE A 122 32.91 17.93 7.93
N TYR A 123 33.17 19.15 7.45
CA TYR A 123 34.51 19.58 7.11
C TYR A 123 35.43 19.68 8.35
N PHE A 124 34.91 20.08 9.52
CA PHE A 124 35.67 20.18 10.75
C PHE A 124 35.79 18.87 11.52
N ASP A 125 34.77 18.02 11.39
CA ASP A 125 34.74 16.69 11.98
C ASP A 125 34.07 15.71 11.00
N GLU A 126 34.90 14.92 10.33
CA GLU A 126 34.44 13.92 9.36
C GLU A 126 33.68 12.75 10.00
N ASP A 127 33.73 12.62 11.32
CA ASP A 127 33.03 11.57 12.09
C ASP A 127 31.74 12.10 12.75
N CYS A 128 31.35 13.36 12.48
CA CYS A 128 30.12 13.96 12.98
C CYS A 128 28.87 13.36 12.33
N SER A 129 28.42 12.19 12.78
CA SER A 129 27.25 11.48 12.25
C SER A 129 26.02 12.39 12.11
N GLU A 130 25.76 13.22 13.12
CA GLU A 130 24.61 14.11 13.16
C GLU A 130 24.55 15.06 11.95
N ALA A 131 25.72 15.59 11.56
CA ALA A 131 25.80 16.49 10.41
C ALA A 131 25.46 15.80 9.08
N TYR A 132 25.91 14.56 8.88
CA TYR A 132 25.55 13.77 7.70
C TYR A 132 24.06 13.45 7.66
N LEU A 133 23.49 12.96 8.77
CA LEU A 133 22.09 12.62 8.88
C LEU A 133 21.18 13.82 8.61
N LYS A 134 21.49 14.96 9.22
CA LYS A 134 20.72 16.21 9.01
C LYS A 134 20.89 16.76 7.59
N TYR A 135 22.08 16.67 7.02
CA TYR A 135 22.28 17.04 5.63
C TYR A 135 21.43 16.17 4.68
N ALA A 136 21.43 14.86 4.89
CA ALA A 136 20.62 13.95 4.12
C ALA A 136 19.12 14.23 4.29
N ASP A 137 18.66 14.56 5.50
CA ASP A 137 17.26 14.90 5.80
C ASP A 137 16.80 16.14 5.02
N VAL A 138 17.66 17.13 4.87
CA VAL A 138 17.37 18.36 4.09
C VAL A 138 17.05 18.07 2.64
N TYR A 139 17.74 17.11 2.02
CA TYR A 139 17.63 16.83 0.59
C TYR A 139 16.73 15.64 0.23
N GLN A 140 16.27 14.84 1.19
CA GLN A 140 15.56 13.58 0.94
C GLN A 140 14.36 13.70 -0.01
N TRP A 141 13.67 14.85 -0.03
CA TRP A 141 12.52 15.10 -0.89
C TRP A 141 12.83 15.89 -2.15
N VAL A 142 13.98 16.56 -2.21
CA VAL A 142 14.37 17.45 -3.32
C VAL A 142 15.40 16.78 -4.22
N ASN A 143 16.36 16.11 -3.63
CA ASN A 143 17.41 15.35 -4.31
C ASN A 143 17.76 14.09 -3.50
N PRO A 144 16.91 13.05 -3.55
CA PRO A 144 17.11 11.83 -2.77
C PRO A 144 18.47 11.16 -3.01
N GLN A 145 18.99 11.26 -4.25
CA GLN A 145 20.29 10.67 -4.60
C GLN A 145 21.44 11.32 -3.81
N LEU A 146 21.41 12.64 -3.65
CA LEU A 146 22.40 13.34 -2.82
C LEU A 146 22.33 12.92 -1.35
N SER A 147 21.11 12.69 -0.83
CA SER A 147 20.92 12.18 0.53
C SER A 147 21.52 10.78 0.69
N ILE A 148 21.28 9.89 -0.27
CA ILE A 148 21.86 8.54 -0.27
C ILE A 148 23.39 8.62 -0.28
N GLU A 149 23.99 9.43 -1.16
CA GLU A 149 25.45 9.61 -1.21
C GLU A 149 26.04 10.10 0.13
N MET A 150 25.32 10.97 0.83
CA MET A 150 25.78 11.46 2.15
C MET A 150 25.70 10.38 3.21
N LEU A 151 24.67 9.55 3.19
CA LEU A 151 24.51 8.43 4.11
C LEU A 151 25.54 7.31 3.81
N GLU A 152 25.81 7.00 2.55
CA GLU A 152 26.87 6.07 2.15
C GLU A 152 28.26 6.55 2.61
N ARG A 153 28.51 7.88 2.58
CA ARG A 153 29.75 8.44 3.11
C ARG A 153 29.83 8.28 4.64
N LEU A 154 28.70 8.46 5.35
CA LEU A 154 28.66 8.23 6.79
C LEU A 154 28.92 6.75 7.10
N GLU A 155 28.30 5.82 6.37
CA GLU A 155 28.50 4.38 6.55
C GLU A 155 29.98 3.97 6.37
N GLN A 156 30.69 4.60 5.42
CA GLN A 156 32.14 4.37 5.24
C GLN A 156 32.98 4.90 6.41
N LYS A 157 32.52 5.92 7.12
CA LYS A 157 33.23 6.51 8.27
C LYS A 157 32.87 5.81 9.58
N ILE A 158 31.60 5.56 9.78
CA ILE A 158 31.05 4.95 11.00
C ILE A 158 30.14 3.78 10.56
N PRO A 159 30.73 2.60 10.31
CA PRO A 159 29.97 1.43 9.91
C PRO A 159 28.94 0.99 10.96
N ASN A 160 27.80 0.54 10.49
CA ASN A 160 26.71 -0.02 11.30
C ASN A 160 26.05 1.02 12.25
N ASP A 161 25.99 2.29 11.85
CA ASP A 161 25.12 3.25 12.54
C ASP A 161 23.66 2.98 12.13
N PRO A 162 22.79 2.45 13.00
CA PRO A 162 21.43 2.04 12.60
C PRO A 162 20.55 3.21 12.13
N ARG A 163 20.96 4.45 12.43
CA ARG A 163 20.26 5.64 11.95
C ARG A 163 20.41 5.83 10.44
N VAL A 164 21.50 5.34 9.85
CA VAL A 164 21.74 5.34 8.40
C VAL A 164 20.71 4.46 7.73
N ASP A 165 20.56 3.21 8.19
CA ASP A 165 19.60 2.25 7.63
C ASP A 165 18.16 2.76 7.72
N ARG A 166 17.79 3.31 8.87
CA ARG A 166 16.48 3.91 9.08
C ARG A 166 16.21 5.04 8.08
N GLN A 167 17.18 5.96 7.91
CA GLN A 167 17.01 7.10 7.01
C GLN A 167 17.03 6.70 5.53
N LEU A 168 17.87 5.74 5.14
CA LEU A 168 17.83 5.14 3.81
C LEU A 168 16.46 4.51 3.54
N GLY A 169 15.89 3.80 4.51
CA GLY A 169 14.55 3.24 4.42
C GLY A 169 13.48 4.31 4.15
N GLU A 170 13.52 5.46 4.84
CA GLU A 170 12.60 6.58 4.60
C GLU A 170 12.80 7.20 3.20
N ILE A 171 14.04 7.36 2.76
CA ILE A 171 14.36 7.91 1.43
C ILE A 171 13.84 6.97 0.33
N TYR A 172 14.15 5.69 0.40
CA TYR A 172 13.67 4.69 -0.57
C TYR A 172 12.15 4.57 -0.57
N TYR A 173 11.50 4.69 0.61
CA TYR A 173 10.04 4.78 0.69
C TYR A 173 9.50 5.96 -0.11
N GLY A 174 10.07 7.14 0.08
CA GLY A 174 9.69 8.36 -0.65
C GLY A 174 9.90 8.27 -2.16
N MET A 175 10.87 7.47 -2.60
CA MET A 175 11.14 7.19 -4.01
C MET A 175 10.22 6.10 -4.61
N GLY A 176 9.42 5.40 -3.79
CA GLY A 176 8.61 4.25 -4.21
C GLY A 176 9.43 2.95 -4.40
N GLU A 177 10.70 2.93 -4.00
CA GLU A 177 11.62 1.80 -4.06
C GLU A 177 11.39 0.86 -2.86
N TYR A 178 10.16 0.33 -2.73
CA TYR A 178 9.73 -0.39 -1.52
C TYR A 178 10.61 -1.59 -1.16
N GLY A 179 11.18 -2.29 -2.14
CA GLY A 179 12.11 -3.41 -1.90
C GLY A 179 13.35 -2.96 -1.13
N LYS A 180 14.01 -1.89 -1.59
CA LYS A 180 15.19 -1.32 -0.93
C LYS A 180 14.84 -0.70 0.44
N ALA A 181 13.66 -0.07 0.54
CA ALA A 181 13.18 0.47 1.80
C ALA A 181 13.00 -0.62 2.86
N ILE A 182 12.47 -1.79 2.47
CA ILE A 182 12.31 -2.94 3.35
C ILE A 182 13.65 -3.52 3.78
N GLU A 183 14.61 -3.62 2.87
CA GLU A 183 15.96 -4.11 3.18
C GLU A 183 16.63 -3.21 4.23
N ALA A 184 16.73 -1.91 3.96
CA ALA A 184 17.33 -0.95 4.88
C ALA A 184 16.58 -0.89 6.23
N TYR A 185 15.25 -0.78 6.20
CA TYR A 185 14.47 -0.78 7.44
C TYR A 185 14.58 -2.09 8.22
N GLY A 186 14.72 -3.23 7.52
CA GLY A 186 14.94 -4.55 8.11
C GLY A 186 16.22 -4.59 8.93
N GLU A 187 17.33 -4.12 8.40
CA GLU A 187 18.62 -4.00 9.10
C GLU A 187 18.49 -3.11 10.35
N TYR A 188 17.83 -1.95 10.22
CA TYR A 188 17.52 -1.10 11.36
C TYR A 188 16.72 -1.83 12.45
N MET A 189 15.68 -2.57 12.07
CA MET A 189 14.80 -3.28 13.00
C MET A 189 15.51 -4.41 13.76
N GLU A 190 16.58 -4.96 13.21
CA GLU A 190 17.40 -6.02 13.83
C GLU A 190 18.52 -5.47 14.71
N THR A 191 19.10 -4.34 14.33
CA THR A 191 20.31 -3.79 14.98
C THR A 191 20.01 -2.72 16.03
N SER A 192 18.75 -2.25 16.13
CA SER A 192 18.35 -1.16 17.03
C SER A 192 17.32 -1.61 18.08
N THR A 193 16.79 -0.63 18.82
CA THR A 193 15.61 -0.81 19.68
C THR A 193 14.45 -0.04 19.08
N PRO A 194 13.64 -0.67 18.19
CA PRO A 194 12.59 0.01 17.46
C PRO A 194 11.47 0.52 18.37
N GLU A 195 10.95 1.69 18.04
CA GLU A 195 9.76 2.28 18.67
C GLU A 195 8.49 1.91 17.89
N VAL A 196 7.32 2.25 18.45
CA VAL A 196 6.02 1.99 17.78
C VAL A 196 5.97 2.57 16.37
N LYS A 197 6.51 3.78 16.18
CA LYS A 197 6.55 4.44 14.86
C LYS A 197 7.34 3.64 13.82
N ASP A 198 8.40 2.95 14.25
CA ASP A 198 9.25 2.15 13.38
C ASP A 198 8.52 0.87 12.96
N TYR A 199 7.84 0.19 13.90
CA TYR A 199 6.95 -0.93 13.57
C TYR A 199 5.82 -0.51 12.62
N THR A 200 5.23 0.66 12.82
CA THR A 200 4.18 1.21 11.96
C THR A 200 4.70 1.45 10.55
N ARG A 201 5.88 2.06 10.42
CA ARG A 201 6.52 2.31 9.12
C ARG A 201 6.88 1.01 8.41
N TYR A 202 7.54 0.11 9.11
CA TYR A 202 7.97 -1.18 8.54
C TYR A 202 6.79 -2.05 8.13
N ALA A 203 5.74 -2.14 8.95
CA ALA A 203 4.52 -2.83 8.59
C ALA A 203 3.84 -2.24 7.33
N THR A 204 3.83 -0.91 7.22
CA THR A 204 3.29 -0.23 6.03
C THR A 204 4.10 -0.55 4.77
N LEU A 205 5.42 -0.52 4.85
CA LEU A 205 6.31 -0.89 3.76
C LEU A 205 6.08 -2.33 3.28
N LEU A 206 6.03 -3.27 4.22
CA LEU A 206 5.77 -4.68 3.94
C LEU A 206 4.39 -4.88 3.29
N TYR A 207 3.36 -4.18 3.78
CA TYR A 207 2.02 -4.22 3.21
C TYR A 207 2.01 -3.70 1.76
N LEU A 208 2.63 -2.55 1.49
CA LEU A 208 2.72 -1.97 0.14
C LEU A 208 3.48 -2.89 -0.83
N ASN A 209 4.47 -3.63 -0.33
CA ASN A 209 5.21 -4.63 -1.10
C ASN A 209 4.51 -6.01 -1.15
N LYS A 210 3.28 -6.11 -0.67
CA LYS A 210 2.48 -7.35 -0.62
C LYS A 210 3.08 -8.48 0.23
N ALA A 211 4.02 -8.18 1.11
CA ALA A 211 4.58 -9.08 2.11
C ALA A 211 3.65 -9.10 3.35
N PHE A 212 2.42 -9.58 3.16
CA PHE A 212 1.33 -9.43 4.13
C PHE A 212 1.57 -10.20 5.43
N TYR A 213 2.23 -11.35 5.36
CA TYR A 213 2.54 -12.15 6.55
C TYR A 213 3.56 -11.44 7.45
N GLU A 214 4.65 -10.95 6.88
CA GLU A 214 5.68 -10.20 7.59
C GLU A 214 5.12 -8.86 8.11
N SER A 215 4.27 -8.20 7.32
CA SER A 215 3.53 -7.01 7.76
C SER A 215 2.70 -7.31 9.00
N LEU A 216 1.93 -8.39 9.00
CA LEU A 216 1.12 -8.81 10.14
C LEU A 216 1.97 -9.09 11.39
N GLN A 217 3.16 -9.67 11.23
CA GLN A 217 4.08 -9.88 12.35
C GLN A 217 4.55 -8.54 12.95
N SER A 218 4.92 -7.57 12.10
CA SER A 218 5.33 -6.23 12.53
C SER A 218 4.17 -5.49 13.21
N VAL A 219 2.96 -5.55 12.64
CA VAL A 219 1.72 -5.01 13.24
C VAL A 219 1.52 -5.54 14.65
N ASN A 220 1.61 -6.86 14.84
CA ASN A 220 1.41 -7.48 16.16
C ASN A 220 2.47 -7.07 17.20
N LYS A 221 3.71 -6.82 16.77
CA LYS A 221 4.75 -6.29 17.66
C LYS A 221 4.46 -4.84 18.06
N GLY A 222 4.08 -4.00 17.11
CA GLY A 222 3.74 -2.60 17.36
C GLY A 222 2.50 -2.45 18.27
N LEU A 223 1.44 -3.24 18.05
CA LEU A 223 0.22 -3.22 18.87
C LEU A 223 0.44 -3.71 20.30
N LYS A 224 1.47 -4.53 20.57
CA LYS A 224 1.86 -4.86 21.96
C LYS A 224 2.45 -3.67 22.71
N MET A 225 3.03 -2.70 22.00
CA MET A 225 3.61 -1.50 22.60
C MET A 225 2.57 -0.37 22.69
N ASP A 226 1.72 -0.24 21.68
CA ASP A 226 0.64 0.74 21.61
C ASP A 226 -0.60 0.08 20.98
N ALA A 227 -1.49 -0.40 21.84
CA ALA A 227 -2.72 -1.10 21.44
C ALA A 227 -3.72 -0.18 20.71
N ASP A 228 -3.58 1.14 20.86
CA ASP A 228 -4.49 2.12 20.28
C ASP A 228 -3.98 2.75 18.97
N ASN A 229 -2.83 2.31 18.48
CA ASN A 229 -2.27 2.83 17.24
C ASN A 229 -3.20 2.57 16.04
N LEU A 230 -3.80 3.63 15.54
CA LEU A 230 -4.81 3.58 14.47
C LEU A 230 -4.29 2.92 13.18
N VAL A 231 -3.06 3.26 12.77
CA VAL A 231 -2.48 2.73 11.52
C VAL A 231 -2.22 1.23 11.64
N LEU A 232 -1.74 0.77 12.80
CA LEU A 232 -1.53 -0.65 13.04
C LEU A 232 -2.84 -1.43 13.12
N LYS A 233 -3.89 -0.89 13.79
CA LYS A 233 -5.25 -1.49 13.79
C LYS A 233 -5.80 -1.62 12.37
N ARG A 234 -5.63 -0.60 11.54
CA ARG A 234 -6.01 -0.60 10.12
C ARG A 234 -5.28 -1.69 9.34
N LEU A 235 -3.96 -1.73 9.45
CA LEU A 235 -3.13 -2.74 8.78
C LEU A 235 -3.42 -4.17 9.28
N LEU A 236 -3.81 -4.35 10.54
CA LEU A 236 -4.25 -5.64 11.07
C LEU A 236 -5.44 -6.18 10.25
N MET A 237 -6.48 -5.38 10.11
CA MET A 237 -7.67 -5.73 9.32
C MET A 237 -7.31 -6.02 7.85
N TYR A 238 -6.49 -5.17 7.22
CA TYR A 238 -6.11 -5.31 5.81
C TYR A 238 -5.29 -6.58 5.58
N ASN A 239 -4.25 -6.83 6.39
CA ASN A 239 -3.43 -8.02 6.27
C ASN A 239 -4.23 -9.31 6.48
N GLN A 240 -5.19 -9.33 7.40
CA GLN A 240 -6.06 -10.50 7.59
C GLN A 240 -6.88 -10.80 6.33
N TYR A 241 -7.40 -9.77 5.67
CA TYR A 241 -8.11 -9.95 4.40
C TYR A 241 -7.19 -10.49 3.30
N GLU A 242 -6.02 -9.88 3.10
CA GLU A 242 -5.08 -10.27 2.04
C GLU A 242 -4.52 -11.70 2.24
N LEU A 243 -4.41 -12.15 3.49
CA LEU A 243 -4.01 -13.51 3.84
C LEU A 243 -5.17 -14.53 3.77
N GLY A 244 -6.39 -14.10 3.44
CA GLY A 244 -7.56 -14.97 3.38
C GLY A 244 -8.14 -15.35 4.75
N ASN A 245 -7.68 -14.73 5.83
CA ASN A 245 -8.15 -14.97 7.19
C ASN A 245 -9.44 -14.17 7.48
N TYR A 246 -10.48 -14.39 6.68
CA TYR A 246 -11.69 -13.54 6.64
C TYR A 246 -12.43 -13.44 7.96
N ASP A 247 -12.49 -14.50 8.77
CA ASP A 247 -13.15 -14.47 10.08
C ASP A 247 -12.42 -13.56 11.07
N ALA A 248 -11.10 -13.67 11.13
CA ALA A 248 -10.27 -12.79 11.94
C ALA A 248 -10.37 -11.35 11.44
N GLY A 249 -10.24 -11.14 10.13
CA GLY A 249 -10.35 -9.82 9.52
C GLY A 249 -11.68 -9.13 9.81
N LEU A 250 -12.80 -9.87 9.77
CA LEU A 250 -14.13 -9.33 10.08
C LEU A 250 -14.27 -8.96 11.57
N ALA A 251 -13.71 -9.77 12.47
CA ALA A 251 -13.66 -9.45 13.89
C ALA A 251 -12.87 -8.16 14.16
N GLU A 252 -11.68 -8.03 13.54
CA GLU A 252 -10.84 -6.83 13.65
C GLU A 252 -11.53 -5.60 13.05
N ALA A 253 -12.22 -5.74 11.91
CA ALA A 253 -13.01 -4.66 11.31
C ALA A 253 -14.10 -4.17 12.29
N SER A 254 -14.83 -5.08 12.91
CA SER A 254 -15.87 -4.73 13.90
C SER A 254 -15.30 -3.94 15.08
N VAL A 255 -14.15 -4.36 15.61
CA VAL A 255 -13.44 -3.66 16.68
C VAL A 255 -12.95 -2.29 16.20
N PHE A 256 -12.31 -2.23 15.02
CA PHE A 256 -11.82 -0.99 14.45
C PHE A 256 -12.91 0.09 14.35
N PHE A 257 -14.05 -0.25 13.74
CA PHE A 257 -15.15 0.70 13.54
C PHE A 257 -15.96 1.01 14.83
N THR A 258 -15.76 0.27 15.91
CA THR A 258 -16.36 0.54 17.21
C THR A 258 -15.46 1.42 18.09
N ASP A 259 -14.17 1.15 18.07
CA ASP A 259 -13.20 1.66 19.05
C ASP A 259 -12.38 2.86 18.52
N THR A 260 -12.57 3.25 17.25
CA THR A 260 -11.83 4.39 16.65
C THR A 260 -12.76 5.55 16.29
N ASP A 261 -12.21 6.76 16.24
CA ASP A 261 -12.95 7.96 15.84
C ASP A 261 -13.29 7.91 14.34
N SER A 262 -14.56 8.09 14.01
CA SER A 262 -15.05 8.10 12.63
C SER A 262 -14.45 9.22 11.78
N THR A 263 -13.91 10.26 12.37
CA THR A 263 -13.23 11.37 11.64
C THR A 263 -11.86 10.94 11.10
N GLU A 264 -11.31 9.86 11.61
CA GLU A 264 -10.02 9.29 11.20
C GLU A 264 -10.15 8.21 10.13
N TRP A 265 -11.37 7.78 9.80
CA TRP A 265 -11.60 6.72 8.81
C TRP A 265 -11.32 7.23 7.40
N VAL A 266 -10.70 6.34 6.60
CA VAL A 266 -10.46 6.58 5.18
C VAL A 266 -11.32 5.63 4.32
N TYR A 267 -11.52 5.97 3.05
CA TYR A 267 -12.33 5.15 2.15
C TYR A 267 -11.89 3.68 2.13
N LEU A 268 -10.59 3.43 2.23
CA LEU A 268 -10.02 2.09 2.16
C LEU A 268 -10.43 1.21 3.36
N ASP A 269 -10.66 1.80 4.54
CA ASP A 269 -11.17 1.08 5.71
C ASP A 269 -12.54 0.46 5.38
N HIS A 270 -13.43 1.24 4.80
CA HIS A 270 -14.74 0.77 4.36
C HIS A 270 -14.66 -0.24 3.21
N VAL A 271 -13.71 -0.09 2.29
CA VAL A 271 -13.47 -1.05 1.20
C VAL A 271 -13.10 -2.43 1.79
N TYR A 272 -12.12 -2.49 2.69
CA TYR A 272 -11.72 -3.75 3.30
C TYR A 272 -12.84 -4.37 4.15
N TYR A 273 -13.56 -3.57 4.90
CA TYR A 273 -14.72 -4.06 5.65
C TYR A 273 -15.80 -4.61 4.71
N GLY A 274 -16.14 -3.91 3.65
CA GLY A 274 -17.09 -4.37 2.63
C GLY A 274 -16.65 -5.68 1.96
N ARG A 275 -15.37 -5.81 1.62
CA ARG A 275 -14.80 -7.03 1.05
C ARG A 275 -14.85 -8.21 2.02
N LEU A 276 -14.57 -8.00 3.31
CA LEU A 276 -14.69 -9.01 4.36
C LEU A 276 -16.14 -9.47 4.52
N LEU A 277 -17.10 -8.55 4.58
CA LEU A 277 -18.53 -8.84 4.64
C LEU A 277 -18.99 -9.64 3.41
N ARG A 278 -18.54 -9.29 2.20
CA ARG A 278 -18.82 -10.03 0.98
C ARG A 278 -18.32 -11.48 1.07
N GLN A 279 -17.11 -11.73 1.57
CA GLN A 279 -16.58 -13.08 1.75
C GLN A 279 -17.42 -13.91 2.72
N LYS A 280 -18.06 -13.27 3.68
CA LYS A 280 -19.00 -13.89 4.63
C LYS A 280 -20.44 -13.89 4.13
N GLN A 281 -20.69 -13.55 2.86
CA GLN A 281 -22.00 -13.47 2.21
C GLN A 281 -23.00 -12.50 2.86
N GLN A 282 -22.48 -11.54 3.65
CA GLN A 282 -23.24 -10.43 4.22
C GLN A 282 -23.34 -9.29 3.20
N TYR A 283 -24.04 -9.57 2.12
CA TYR A 283 -24.03 -8.74 0.91
C TYR A 283 -24.60 -7.34 1.11
N ASP A 284 -25.71 -7.21 1.83
CA ASP A 284 -26.35 -5.91 2.04
C ASP A 284 -25.47 -5.01 2.91
N ASP A 285 -24.86 -5.56 3.96
CA ASP A 285 -23.92 -4.82 4.80
C ASP A 285 -22.65 -4.43 4.01
N ALA A 286 -22.17 -5.31 3.11
CA ALA A 286 -21.05 -5.01 2.23
C ALA A 286 -21.33 -3.80 1.33
N LEU A 287 -22.55 -3.74 0.72
CA LEU A 287 -22.97 -2.60 -0.11
C LEU A 287 -22.98 -1.30 0.69
N VAL A 288 -23.49 -1.31 1.93
CA VAL A 288 -23.47 -0.14 2.82
C VAL A 288 -22.03 0.36 3.06
N GLN A 289 -21.07 -0.56 3.21
CA GLN A 289 -19.68 -0.15 3.41
C GLN A 289 -19.08 0.45 2.12
N PHE A 290 -19.35 -0.11 0.96
CA PHE A 290 -18.88 0.44 -0.31
C PHE A 290 -19.50 1.81 -0.63
N GLU A 291 -20.77 2.02 -0.28
CA GLU A 291 -21.40 3.33 -0.38
C GLU A 291 -20.72 4.37 0.52
N LYS A 292 -20.35 4.02 1.75
CA LYS A 292 -19.57 4.88 2.64
C LYS A 292 -18.17 5.16 2.10
N ALA A 293 -17.52 4.17 1.49
CA ALA A 293 -16.22 4.37 0.83
C ALA A 293 -16.30 5.43 -0.26
N LEU A 294 -17.32 5.34 -1.15
CA LEU A 294 -17.56 6.32 -2.21
C LEU A 294 -17.99 7.71 -1.66
N ALA A 295 -18.65 7.75 -0.52
CA ALA A 295 -19.00 9.03 0.13
C ALA A 295 -17.76 9.74 0.68
N LEU A 296 -16.74 9.02 1.11
CA LEU A 296 -15.45 9.57 1.56
C LEU A 296 -14.56 9.97 0.39
N ASP A 297 -14.52 9.15 -0.66
CA ASP A 297 -13.73 9.42 -1.86
C ASP A 297 -14.38 8.78 -3.11
N ASN A 298 -15.14 9.56 -3.85
CA ASN A 298 -15.83 9.12 -5.05
C ASN A 298 -14.94 8.98 -6.30
N THR A 299 -13.66 9.31 -6.19
CA THR A 299 -12.68 9.12 -7.26
C THR A 299 -12.12 7.69 -7.30
N GLN A 300 -12.44 6.87 -6.29
CA GLN A 300 -11.96 5.50 -6.16
C GLN A 300 -12.83 4.53 -6.99
N THR A 301 -12.60 4.53 -8.28
CA THR A 301 -13.40 3.82 -9.30
C THR A 301 -13.51 2.32 -9.06
N HIS A 302 -12.45 1.69 -8.51
CA HIS A 302 -12.46 0.25 -8.22
C HIS A 302 -13.54 -0.19 -7.21
N VAL A 303 -14.10 0.74 -6.43
CA VAL A 303 -15.23 0.44 -5.52
C VAL A 303 -16.48 0.03 -6.29
N TYR A 304 -16.72 0.60 -7.49
CA TYR A 304 -17.82 0.16 -8.37
C TYR A 304 -17.66 -1.28 -8.83
N GLN A 305 -16.40 -1.74 -9.04
CA GLN A 305 -16.13 -3.14 -9.33
C GLN A 305 -16.47 -4.04 -8.13
N ASP A 306 -16.12 -3.64 -6.91
CA ASP A 306 -16.48 -4.37 -5.69
C ASP A 306 -18.01 -4.45 -5.53
N ILE A 307 -18.74 -3.37 -5.78
CA ILE A 307 -20.23 -3.33 -5.79
C ILE A 307 -20.78 -4.30 -6.84
N SER A 308 -20.24 -4.29 -8.06
CA SER A 308 -20.64 -5.21 -9.12
C SER A 308 -20.47 -6.67 -8.71
N MET A 309 -19.34 -7.00 -8.08
CA MET A 309 -19.08 -8.37 -7.58
C MET A 309 -20.07 -8.80 -6.48
N VAL A 310 -20.55 -7.88 -5.65
CA VAL A 310 -21.61 -8.19 -4.68
C VAL A 310 -22.92 -8.50 -5.38
N TYR A 311 -23.33 -7.69 -6.34
CA TYR A 311 -24.56 -7.94 -7.09
C TYR A 311 -24.48 -9.19 -7.95
N GLU A 312 -23.31 -9.51 -8.54
CA GLU A 312 -23.06 -10.78 -9.22
C GLU A 312 -23.28 -11.98 -8.27
N ALA A 313 -22.70 -11.91 -7.05
CA ALA A 313 -22.89 -12.96 -6.05
C ALA A 313 -24.34 -13.11 -5.57
N LYS A 314 -25.11 -12.02 -5.55
CA LYS A 314 -26.57 -12.02 -5.32
C LYS A 314 -27.39 -12.49 -6.53
N GLN A 315 -26.76 -12.71 -7.68
CA GLN A 315 -27.41 -12.97 -8.97
C GLN A 315 -28.32 -11.83 -9.46
N ASP A 316 -28.14 -10.62 -8.93
CA ASP A 316 -28.80 -9.40 -9.42
C ASP A 316 -27.97 -8.83 -10.59
N TYR A 317 -28.01 -9.53 -11.72
CA TYR A 317 -27.20 -9.18 -12.88
C TYR A 317 -27.46 -7.78 -13.43
N PRO A 318 -28.72 -7.27 -13.46
CA PRO A 318 -28.96 -5.89 -13.91
C PRO A 318 -28.16 -4.86 -13.13
N LYS A 319 -28.13 -4.98 -11.78
CA LYS A 319 -27.36 -4.07 -10.93
C LYS A 319 -25.87 -4.32 -11.03
N ALA A 320 -25.44 -5.59 -11.15
CA ALA A 320 -24.04 -5.94 -11.35
C ALA A 320 -23.48 -5.30 -12.63
N ILE A 321 -24.22 -5.40 -13.74
CA ILE A 321 -23.86 -4.80 -15.02
C ILE A 321 -23.83 -3.28 -14.94
N GLN A 322 -24.82 -2.66 -14.27
CA GLN A 322 -24.84 -1.21 -14.12
C GLN A 322 -23.61 -0.72 -13.32
N ALA A 323 -23.34 -1.31 -12.17
CA ALA A 323 -22.16 -0.95 -11.36
C ALA A 323 -20.85 -1.17 -12.13
N PHE A 324 -20.78 -2.22 -12.97
CA PHE A 324 -19.60 -2.45 -13.81
C PHE A 324 -19.48 -1.43 -14.95
N ARG A 325 -20.59 -0.96 -15.51
CA ARG A 325 -20.60 0.15 -16.48
C ARG A 325 -20.08 1.44 -15.81
N ASP A 326 -20.57 1.77 -14.62
CA ASP A 326 -20.11 2.94 -13.87
C ASP A 326 -18.59 2.85 -13.63
N TYR A 327 -18.04 1.66 -13.32
CA TYR A 327 -16.62 1.40 -13.27
C TYR A 327 -15.90 1.68 -14.60
N MET A 328 -16.42 1.14 -15.71
CA MET A 328 -15.80 1.33 -17.02
C MET A 328 -15.85 2.77 -17.53
N GLU A 329 -16.91 3.51 -17.20
CA GLU A 329 -17.04 4.93 -17.56
C GLU A 329 -16.09 5.82 -16.77
N ALA A 330 -15.87 5.49 -15.49
CA ALA A 330 -14.95 6.22 -14.62
C ALA A 330 -13.47 5.96 -15.01
N GLU A 331 -13.16 4.75 -15.47
CA GLU A 331 -11.85 4.35 -15.98
C GLU A 331 -11.75 4.68 -17.47
N ARG A 332 -11.00 5.69 -17.83
CA ARG A 332 -10.91 6.19 -19.22
C ARG A 332 -10.18 5.28 -20.21
N ASP A 333 -9.56 4.19 -19.76
CA ASP A 333 -8.89 3.23 -20.63
C ASP A 333 -9.87 2.21 -21.21
N ALA A 334 -10.34 2.48 -22.42
CA ALA A 334 -11.29 1.64 -23.13
C ALA A 334 -10.71 0.31 -23.66
N ALA A 335 -9.40 0.13 -23.62
CA ALA A 335 -8.70 -1.01 -24.22
C ALA A 335 -8.29 -2.10 -23.20
N ASP A 336 -8.71 -2.00 -21.93
CA ASP A 336 -8.43 -3.03 -20.93
C ASP A 336 -9.20 -4.33 -21.26
N VAL A 337 -8.44 -5.31 -21.76
CA VAL A 337 -8.96 -6.64 -22.16
C VAL A 337 -9.60 -7.37 -20.97
N GLY A 338 -9.06 -7.22 -19.77
CA GLY A 338 -9.60 -7.83 -18.55
C GLY A 338 -10.98 -7.27 -18.20
N ARG A 339 -11.15 -5.96 -18.26
CA ARG A 339 -12.46 -5.31 -18.03
C ARG A 339 -13.49 -5.70 -19.08
N LEU A 340 -13.11 -5.66 -20.35
CA LEU A 340 -13.99 -6.10 -21.45
C LEU A 340 -14.45 -7.55 -21.27
N PHE A 341 -13.52 -8.43 -20.89
CA PHE A 341 -13.83 -9.83 -20.62
C PHE A 341 -14.81 -9.99 -19.45
N LEU A 342 -14.57 -9.30 -18.33
CA LEU A 342 -15.47 -9.36 -17.17
C LEU A 342 -16.86 -8.81 -17.48
N TYR A 343 -16.95 -7.73 -18.22
CA TYR A 343 -18.23 -7.16 -18.68
C TYR A 343 -18.99 -8.13 -19.59
N GLY A 344 -18.30 -8.73 -20.57
CA GLY A 344 -18.89 -9.75 -21.44
C GLY A 344 -19.39 -10.96 -20.64
N ARG A 345 -18.62 -11.42 -19.64
CA ARG A 345 -18.99 -12.53 -18.77
C ARG A 345 -20.24 -12.24 -17.92
N LEU A 346 -20.34 -11.05 -17.35
CA LEU A 346 -21.54 -10.62 -16.61
C LEU A 346 -22.79 -10.66 -17.49
N ASN A 347 -22.70 -10.15 -18.72
CA ASN A 347 -23.81 -10.17 -19.69
C ASN A 347 -24.15 -11.61 -20.13
N TYR A 348 -23.15 -12.47 -20.34
CA TYR A 348 -23.38 -13.88 -20.65
C TYR A 348 -24.16 -14.59 -19.53
N TYR A 349 -23.76 -14.41 -18.26
CA TYR A 349 -24.47 -15.02 -17.13
C TYR A 349 -25.87 -14.42 -16.94
N ALA A 350 -26.05 -13.12 -17.18
CA ALA A 350 -27.38 -12.51 -17.21
C ALA A 350 -28.28 -13.16 -18.27
N ALA A 351 -27.75 -13.38 -19.46
CA ALA A 351 -28.48 -14.06 -20.54
C ALA A 351 -28.81 -15.52 -20.23
N ALA A 352 -27.94 -16.21 -19.50
CA ALA A 352 -28.17 -17.60 -19.08
C ALA A 352 -29.15 -17.71 -17.89
N ASN A 353 -29.47 -16.60 -17.22
CA ASN A 353 -30.40 -16.58 -16.10
C ASN A 353 -31.86 -16.69 -16.59
N SER A 354 -32.58 -17.72 -16.17
CA SER A 354 -33.94 -17.99 -16.58
C SER A 354 -34.95 -16.89 -16.19
N ILE A 355 -34.67 -16.12 -15.15
CA ILE A 355 -35.52 -15.01 -14.69
C ILE A 355 -35.46 -13.82 -15.66
N LEU A 356 -34.34 -13.66 -16.37
CA LEU A 356 -34.07 -12.52 -17.27
C LEU A 356 -34.32 -12.90 -18.74
N LYS A 357 -35.10 -13.94 -19.02
CA LYS A 357 -35.33 -14.50 -20.36
C LYS A 357 -35.80 -13.45 -21.37
N ASP A 358 -36.65 -12.51 -20.97
CA ASP A 358 -37.19 -11.47 -21.85
C ASP A 358 -36.10 -10.50 -22.35
N PHE A 359 -34.97 -10.40 -21.66
CA PHE A 359 -33.82 -9.55 -21.99
C PHE A 359 -32.63 -10.36 -22.54
N GLN A 360 -32.80 -11.66 -22.75
CA GLN A 360 -31.72 -12.58 -23.14
C GLN A 360 -30.98 -12.09 -24.40
N THR A 361 -31.73 -11.65 -25.41
CA THR A 361 -31.16 -11.20 -26.69
C THR A 361 -30.24 -9.99 -26.51
N ASP A 362 -30.64 -9.04 -25.67
CA ASP A 362 -29.85 -7.82 -25.42
C ASP A 362 -28.57 -8.15 -24.67
N TYR A 363 -28.64 -9.00 -23.63
CA TYR A 363 -27.47 -9.44 -22.89
C TYR A 363 -26.49 -10.26 -23.76
N LEU A 364 -27.02 -11.14 -24.66
CA LEU A 364 -26.16 -11.88 -25.58
C LEU A 364 -25.51 -10.96 -26.61
N ALA A 365 -26.20 -9.91 -27.08
CA ALA A 365 -25.62 -8.92 -27.99
C ALA A 365 -24.46 -8.13 -27.30
N GLU A 366 -24.67 -7.68 -26.07
CA GLU A 366 -23.65 -7.00 -25.29
C GLU A 366 -22.45 -7.91 -24.99
N ALA A 367 -22.70 -9.17 -24.63
CA ALA A 367 -21.63 -10.16 -24.38
C ALA A 367 -20.79 -10.40 -25.65
N ASP A 368 -21.48 -10.65 -26.81
CA ASP A 368 -20.81 -10.88 -28.11
C ASP A 368 -19.94 -9.67 -28.50
N ALA A 369 -20.46 -8.44 -28.34
CA ALA A 369 -19.75 -7.22 -28.64
C ALA A 369 -18.50 -7.04 -27.74
N ALA A 370 -18.64 -7.33 -26.45
CA ALA A 370 -17.52 -7.25 -25.52
C ALA A 370 -16.41 -8.26 -25.85
N PHE A 371 -16.80 -9.52 -26.12
CA PHE A 371 -15.83 -10.56 -26.49
C PHE A 371 -15.22 -10.33 -27.88
N ALA A 372 -15.94 -9.70 -28.79
CA ALA A 372 -15.38 -9.29 -30.10
C ALA A 372 -14.24 -8.29 -29.90
N ARG A 373 -14.40 -7.33 -28.99
CA ARG A 373 -13.32 -6.38 -28.64
C ARG A 373 -12.15 -7.09 -27.92
N VAL A 374 -12.41 -8.09 -27.08
CA VAL A 374 -11.34 -8.93 -26.52
C VAL A 374 -10.52 -9.61 -27.61
N MET A 375 -11.17 -10.16 -28.65
CA MET A 375 -10.47 -10.74 -29.81
C MET A 375 -9.65 -9.70 -30.59
N GLU A 376 -10.19 -8.48 -30.76
CA GLU A 376 -9.52 -7.40 -31.47
C GLU A 376 -8.24 -6.96 -30.77
N TYR A 377 -8.29 -6.77 -29.43
CA TYR A 377 -7.15 -6.28 -28.64
C TYR A 377 -6.17 -7.36 -28.20
N ALA A 378 -6.61 -8.63 -28.18
CA ALA A 378 -5.81 -9.77 -27.77
C ALA A 378 -6.10 -11.01 -28.64
N PRO A 379 -5.79 -10.99 -29.94
CA PRO A 379 -6.18 -12.05 -30.88
C PRO A 379 -5.53 -13.41 -30.57
N GLU A 380 -4.39 -13.43 -29.86
CA GLU A 380 -3.74 -14.68 -29.44
C GLU A 380 -4.30 -15.24 -28.12
N ASN A 381 -5.25 -14.53 -27.50
CA ASN A 381 -5.90 -14.98 -26.28
C ASN A 381 -7.23 -15.67 -26.61
N TYR A 382 -7.32 -16.95 -26.31
CA TYR A 382 -8.51 -17.76 -26.58
C TYR A 382 -9.79 -17.26 -25.87
N LEU A 383 -9.68 -16.44 -24.82
CA LEU A 383 -10.83 -16.00 -24.04
C LEU A 383 -11.86 -15.26 -24.89
N GLY A 384 -11.43 -14.44 -25.84
CA GLY A 384 -12.33 -13.71 -26.74
C GLY A 384 -13.14 -14.66 -27.60
N SER A 385 -12.46 -15.48 -28.42
CA SER A 385 -13.11 -16.42 -29.34
C SER A 385 -13.91 -17.49 -28.60
N PHE A 386 -13.37 -18.08 -27.54
CA PHE A 386 -14.04 -19.13 -26.77
C PHE A 386 -15.34 -18.66 -26.11
N TRP A 387 -15.33 -17.48 -25.45
CA TRP A 387 -16.54 -16.96 -24.83
C TRP A 387 -17.52 -16.36 -25.84
N ARG A 388 -17.05 -15.88 -26.98
CA ARG A 388 -17.88 -15.50 -28.11
C ARG A 388 -18.61 -16.72 -28.72
N ALA A 389 -17.92 -17.86 -28.80
CA ALA A 389 -18.50 -19.13 -29.19
C ALA A 389 -19.63 -19.55 -28.24
N ARG A 390 -19.37 -19.55 -26.93
CA ARG A 390 -20.39 -19.86 -25.92
C ARG A 390 -21.61 -18.93 -26.02
N THR A 391 -21.39 -17.64 -26.24
CA THR A 391 -22.45 -16.64 -26.39
C THR A 391 -23.32 -16.96 -27.61
N ASN A 392 -22.68 -17.29 -28.73
CA ASN A 392 -23.40 -17.62 -29.98
C ASN A 392 -24.05 -19.01 -29.94
N SER A 393 -23.55 -19.94 -29.11
CA SER A 393 -24.26 -21.20 -28.83
C SER A 393 -25.59 -20.99 -28.11
N LEU A 394 -25.66 -20.00 -27.20
CA LEU A 394 -26.92 -19.63 -26.54
C LEU A 394 -27.91 -18.93 -27.50
N ARG A 395 -27.41 -18.29 -28.56
CA ARG A 395 -28.25 -17.68 -29.63
C ARG A 395 -28.81 -18.70 -30.62
N ASP A 396 -28.10 -19.80 -30.80
CA ASP A 396 -28.43 -20.89 -31.71
C ASP A 396 -28.36 -22.24 -30.96
N PRO A 397 -29.30 -22.50 -30.01
CA PRO A 397 -29.24 -23.68 -29.14
C PRO A 397 -29.31 -25.01 -29.88
N GLU A 398 -30.05 -25.05 -30.99
CA GLU A 398 -30.20 -26.24 -31.84
C GLU A 398 -29.01 -26.40 -32.81
N THR A 399 -28.09 -25.45 -32.83
CA THR A 399 -26.89 -25.43 -33.69
C THR A 399 -27.23 -25.53 -35.20
N ILE A 400 -28.40 -25.01 -35.58
CA ILE A 400 -28.90 -25.07 -36.98
C ILE A 400 -28.16 -24.06 -37.86
N GLU A 401 -28.00 -22.83 -37.36
CA GLU A 401 -27.33 -21.75 -38.09
C GLU A 401 -25.80 -21.84 -37.99
N GLY A 402 -25.30 -22.52 -36.97
CA GLY A 402 -23.87 -22.66 -36.71
C GLY A 402 -23.19 -21.36 -36.29
N LEU A 403 -23.91 -20.48 -35.59
CA LEU A 403 -23.40 -19.14 -35.18
C LEU A 403 -22.12 -19.20 -34.38
N ALA A 404 -21.92 -20.23 -33.54
CA ALA A 404 -20.74 -20.39 -32.72
C ALA A 404 -19.54 -21.04 -33.45
N LYS A 405 -19.80 -21.70 -34.59
CA LYS A 405 -18.79 -22.48 -35.32
C LYS A 405 -17.47 -21.71 -35.56
N PRO A 406 -17.49 -20.52 -36.20
CA PRO A 406 -16.24 -19.85 -36.54
C PRO A 406 -15.41 -19.51 -35.30
N TYR A 407 -16.04 -19.24 -34.18
CA TYR A 407 -15.36 -18.86 -32.94
C TYR A 407 -14.81 -20.07 -32.18
N TYR A 408 -15.49 -21.24 -32.23
CA TYR A 408 -14.92 -22.49 -31.71
C TYR A 408 -13.75 -22.98 -32.56
N GLU A 409 -13.81 -22.83 -33.89
CA GLU A 409 -12.70 -23.16 -34.79
C GLU A 409 -11.47 -22.27 -34.47
N GLU A 410 -11.67 -20.98 -34.26
CA GLU A 410 -10.59 -20.05 -33.89
C GLU A 410 -10.01 -20.35 -32.49
N ALA A 411 -10.86 -20.58 -31.51
CA ALA A 411 -10.40 -20.98 -30.17
C ALA A 411 -9.59 -22.28 -30.20
N LEU A 412 -10.07 -23.27 -30.95
CA LEU A 412 -9.40 -24.56 -31.14
C LEU A 412 -8.00 -24.36 -31.79
N ALA A 413 -7.91 -23.52 -32.83
CA ALA A 413 -6.64 -23.22 -33.49
C ALA A 413 -5.63 -22.56 -32.53
N ILE A 414 -6.10 -21.70 -31.62
CA ILE A 414 -5.24 -21.11 -30.58
C ILE A 414 -4.77 -22.18 -29.57
N PHE A 415 -5.69 -23.09 -29.17
CA PHE A 415 -5.37 -24.19 -28.26
C PHE A 415 -4.31 -25.15 -28.82
N GLU A 416 -4.41 -25.47 -30.11
CA GLU A 416 -3.47 -26.37 -30.79
C GLU A 416 -2.04 -25.81 -30.88
N GLN A 417 -1.88 -24.49 -30.83
CA GLN A 417 -0.58 -23.82 -30.83
C GLN A 417 0.06 -23.74 -29.42
N LYS A 418 -0.71 -24.01 -28.36
CA LYS A 418 -0.24 -23.84 -26.98
C LYS A 418 -0.18 -25.19 -26.24
N PRO A 419 1.03 -25.75 -26.01
CA PRO A 419 1.17 -26.97 -25.20
C PRO A 419 0.59 -26.79 -23.79
N GLY A 420 -0.12 -27.78 -23.28
CA GLY A 420 -0.67 -27.78 -21.93
C GLY A 420 -2.05 -27.11 -21.78
N THR A 421 -2.76 -26.84 -22.88
CA THR A 421 -4.15 -26.38 -22.84
C THR A 421 -5.04 -27.37 -22.09
N SER A 422 -6.00 -26.84 -21.34
CA SER A 422 -6.97 -27.62 -20.57
C SER A 422 -7.80 -28.52 -21.48
N VAL A 423 -7.70 -29.86 -21.28
CA VAL A 423 -8.44 -30.85 -22.04
C VAL A 423 -9.96 -30.55 -22.11
N PRO A 424 -10.66 -30.18 -21.03
CA PRO A 424 -12.07 -29.82 -21.07
C PRO A 424 -12.43 -28.71 -22.07
N LEU A 425 -11.57 -27.68 -22.21
CA LEU A 425 -11.82 -26.57 -23.15
C LEU A 425 -11.73 -27.05 -24.63
N VAL A 426 -10.73 -27.87 -24.91
CA VAL A 426 -10.55 -28.48 -26.23
C VAL A 426 -11.74 -29.44 -26.55
N VAL A 427 -12.13 -30.24 -25.59
CA VAL A 427 -13.30 -31.16 -25.72
C VAL A 427 -14.58 -30.37 -26.00
N GLU A 428 -14.79 -29.22 -25.32
CA GLU A 428 -15.97 -28.36 -25.60
C GLU A 428 -15.99 -27.87 -27.05
N CYS A 429 -14.85 -27.36 -27.56
CA CYS A 429 -14.76 -26.94 -28.96
C CYS A 429 -15.04 -28.08 -29.93
N LEU A 430 -14.40 -29.22 -29.73
CA LEU A 430 -14.56 -30.40 -30.59
C LEU A 430 -15.99 -30.97 -30.54
N SER A 431 -16.63 -30.98 -29.37
CA SER A 431 -18.00 -31.45 -29.17
C SER A 431 -19.00 -30.59 -29.94
N TYR A 432 -18.86 -29.25 -29.82
CA TYR A 432 -19.72 -28.36 -30.60
C TYR A 432 -19.54 -28.57 -32.10
N LEU A 433 -18.31 -28.64 -32.59
CA LEU A 433 -18.03 -28.84 -34.01
C LEU A 433 -18.51 -30.22 -34.50
N GLY A 434 -18.33 -31.26 -33.69
CA GLY A 434 -18.85 -32.60 -33.98
C GLY A 434 -20.38 -32.59 -34.08
N TYR A 435 -21.07 -31.92 -33.15
CA TYR A 435 -22.51 -31.80 -33.15
C TYR A 435 -23.02 -30.94 -34.34
N TYR A 436 -22.36 -29.81 -34.63
CA TYR A 436 -22.69 -28.97 -35.79
C TYR A 436 -22.69 -29.77 -37.10
N TYR A 437 -21.60 -30.50 -37.38
CA TYR A 437 -21.51 -31.29 -38.59
C TYR A 437 -22.51 -32.46 -38.63
N PHE A 438 -22.91 -32.97 -37.46
CA PHE A 438 -24.00 -33.95 -37.38
C PHE A 438 -25.34 -33.32 -37.78
N VAL A 439 -25.67 -32.14 -37.29
CA VAL A 439 -26.90 -31.40 -37.64
C VAL A 439 -26.94 -31.02 -39.13
N GLN A 440 -25.77 -30.75 -39.73
CA GLN A 440 -25.65 -30.46 -41.16
C GLN A 440 -25.58 -31.73 -42.01
N GLU A 441 -25.81 -32.91 -41.44
CA GLU A 441 -25.73 -34.21 -42.10
C GLU A 441 -24.35 -34.56 -42.73
N ASP A 442 -23.28 -33.81 -42.36
CA ASP A 442 -21.89 -34.11 -42.74
C ASP A 442 -21.28 -35.10 -41.73
N TYR A 443 -21.77 -36.32 -41.76
CA TYR A 443 -21.36 -37.40 -40.85
C TYR A 443 -19.85 -37.71 -40.91
N PRO A 444 -19.18 -37.68 -42.07
CA PRO A 444 -17.73 -37.87 -42.12
C PRO A 444 -16.95 -36.86 -41.25
N LYS A 445 -17.28 -35.59 -41.39
CA LYS A 445 -16.65 -34.55 -40.55
C LYS A 445 -17.04 -34.64 -39.08
N SER A 446 -18.33 -34.90 -38.82
CA SER A 446 -18.79 -35.13 -37.45
C SER A 446 -17.95 -36.22 -36.77
N LYS A 447 -17.77 -37.38 -37.41
CA LYS A 447 -16.96 -38.51 -36.90
C LYS A 447 -15.49 -38.08 -36.64
N GLU A 448 -14.92 -37.24 -37.51
CA GLU A 448 -13.55 -36.73 -37.31
C GLU A 448 -13.41 -36.02 -35.97
N PHE A 449 -14.31 -35.08 -35.66
CA PHE A 449 -14.23 -34.32 -34.38
C PHE A 449 -14.46 -35.20 -33.15
N TRP A 450 -15.45 -36.11 -33.20
CA TRP A 450 -15.70 -37.04 -32.10
C TRP A 450 -14.54 -38.03 -31.89
N THR A 451 -13.85 -38.45 -32.94
CA THR A 451 -12.66 -39.30 -32.86
C THR A 451 -11.48 -38.56 -32.25
N ARG A 452 -11.32 -37.28 -32.59
CA ARG A 452 -10.31 -36.41 -31.97
C ARG A 452 -10.50 -36.28 -30.45
N ILE A 453 -11.75 -36.21 -29.97
CA ILE A 453 -12.03 -36.23 -28.54
C ILE A 453 -11.48 -37.50 -27.90
N LEU A 454 -11.76 -38.68 -28.46
CA LEU A 454 -11.29 -39.96 -27.93
C LEU A 454 -9.75 -40.11 -27.98
N THR A 455 -9.07 -39.32 -28.81
CA THR A 455 -7.60 -39.29 -28.82
C THR A 455 -7.02 -38.58 -27.58
N ILE A 456 -7.71 -37.56 -27.06
CA ILE A 456 -7.24 -36.76 -25.91
C ILE A 456 -7.95 -37.15 -24.60
N ASP A 457 -9.16 -37.72 -24.70
CA ASP A 457 -9.98 -38.23 -23.58
C ASP A 457 -10.63 -39.56 -24.00
N PRO A 458 -9.89 -40.70 -23.89
CA PRO A 458 -10.39 -42.03 -24.36
C PRO A 458 -11.64 -42.52 -23.63
N GLU A 459 -11.91 -42.01 -22.44
CA GLU A 459 -13.07 -42.40 -21.65
C GLU A 459 -14.29 -41.47 -21.84
N ASN A 460 -14.27 -40.57 -22.81
CA ASN A 460 -15.36 -39.63 -23.05
C ASN A 460 -16.62 -40.35 -23.55
N GLU A 461 -17.57 -40.52 -22.65
CA GLU A 461 -18.81 -41.26 -22.94
C GLU A 461 -19.68 -40.59 -24.01
N THR A 462 -19.68 -39.25 -24.07
CA THR A 462 -20.46 -38.49 -25.10
C THR A 462 -19.89 -38.75 -26.48
N ALA A 463 -18.56 -38.77 -26.63
CA ALA A 463 -17.94 -39.03 -27.93
C ALA A 463 -18.14 -40.48 -28.37
N LYS A 464 -18.08 -41.47 -27.45
CA LYS A 464 -18.40 -42.87 -27.73
C LYS A 464 -19.83 -43.02 -28.21
N ALA A 465 -20.80 -42.44 -27.50
CA ALA A 465 -22.22 -42.50 -27.87
C ALA A 465 -22.51 -41.83 -29.22
N ALA A 466 -21.90 -40.65 -29.49
CA ALA A 466 -22.03 -39.96 -30.74
C ALA A 466 -21.54 -40.80 -31.94
N LEU A 467 -20.37 -41.44 -31.81
CA LEU A 467 -19.82 -42.29 -32.86
C LEU A 467 -20.64 -43.57 -33.07
N ASP A 468 -21.18 -44.16 -32.01
CA ASP A 468 -22.03 -45.33 -32.08
C ASP A 468 -23.39 -45.01 -32.76
N GLY A 469 -23.96 -43.85 -32.49
CA GLY A 469 -25.21 -43.38 -33.13
C GLY A 469 -25.08 -43.07 -34.63
N MET A 470 -23.88 -42.94 -35.16
CA MET A 470 -23.59 -42.68 -36.56
C MET A 470 -23.11 -43.92 -37.33
N LYS A 471 -23.16 -45.13 -36.71
CA LYS A 471 -22.86 -46.38 -37.41
C LYS A 471 -24.02 -46.75 -38.35
#